data_07de22d4ffe7e64c9d04039d128b1c7d
#
_entry.id   07de22d4ffe7e64c9d04039d128b1c7d
#
_cell.length_a   1.000
_cell.length_b   1.000
_cell.length_c   1.000
_cell.angle_alpha   90.00
_cell.angle_beta   90.00
_cell.angle_gamma   90.00
#
_symmetry.space_group_name_H-M   'P 1'
#
loop_
_entity.id
_entity.type
_entity.pdbx_description
1 polymer ?
#
loop_
_entity_poly.entity_id
_entity_poly.type
_entity_poly.pdbx_seq_one_letter_code
_entity_poly.pdbx_strand_id
1 'polypeptide(L)'
;MRDNARTITVLGLVVGAIGIGVLWAAGVEFPVAIPPGIVILLAGALLVGLTRCWWWSPGVGAFLGVFVAVGWAISPTGWGNLTGRAGGAVALGQAIQLIGVLTALVAGVTATVRQRRARVAA
;
A
#
# COMPACT_ATOMS: atom_id res chain seq x y z
N MET A 1 15.73 -6.66 -19.82
CA MET A 1 15.25 -7.45 -18.67
C MET A 1 14.00 -6.81 -18.08
N ARG A 2 12.99 -7.59 -17.82
CA ARG A 2 11.76 -7.06 -17.27
C ARG A 2 11.93 -6.77 -15.78
N ASP A 3 11.50 -5.59 -15.36
CA ASP A 3 11.52 -5.23 -13.95
C ASP A 3 10.18 -5.59 -13.31
N ASN A 4 10.18 -6.60 -12.46
CA ASN A 4 8.97 -7.05 -11.76
C ASN A 4 8.65 -6.20 -10.52
N ALA A 5 9.57 -5.35 -10.08
CA ALA A 5 9.38 -4.57 -8.86
C ALA A 5 8.21 -3.59 -9.01
N ARG A 6 8.01 -3.01 -10.19
CA ARG A 6 6.86 -2.14 -10.45
C ARG A 6 5.54 -2.91 -10.30
N THR A 7 5.46 -4.09 -10.88
CA THR A 7 4.28 -4.95 -10.76
C THR A 7 4.03 -5.33 -9.30
N ILE A 8 5.07 -5.67 -8.57
CA ILE A 8 4.95 -6.01 -7.14
C ILE A 8 4.49 -4.79 -6.35
N THR A 9 4.94 -3.59 -6.70
CA THR A 9 4.46 -2.34 -6.09
C THR A 9 2.95 -2.20 -6.27
N VAL A 10 2.46 -2.38 -7.50
CA VAL A 10 1.03 -2.30 -7.80
C VAL A 10 0.25 -3.34 -7.00
N LEU A 11 0.73 -4.58 -6.98
CA LEU A 11 0.08 -5.65 -6.23
C LEU A 11 0.06 -5.34 -4.74
N GLY A 12 1.14 -4.80 -4.19
CA GLY A 12 1.19 -4.41 -2.79
C GLY A 12 0.15 -3.35 -2.44
N LEU A 13 -0.01 -2.34 -3.29
CA LEU A 13 -1.02 -1.30 -3.09
C LEU A 13 -2.43 -1.87 -3.15
N VAL A 14 -2.69 -2.77 -4.10
CA VAL A 14 -4.00 -3.43 -4.22
C VAL A 14 -4.27 -4.31 -3.01
N VAL A 15 -3.30 -5.09 -2.55
CA VAL A 15 -3.45 -5.93 -1.35
C VAL A 15 -3.71 -5.05 -0.13
N GLY A 16 -3.02 -3.92 0.00
CA GLY A 16 -3.28 -2.97 1.07
C GLY A 16 -4.72 -2.46 1.05
N ALA A 17 -5.23 -2.13 -0.13
CA ALA A 17 -6.62 -1.70 -0.30
C ALA A 17 -7.61 -2.80 0.07
N ILE A 18 -7.30 -4.04 -0.30
CA ILE A 18 -8.13 -5.21 0.08
C ILE A 18 -8.19 -5.33 1.61
N GLY A 19 -7.04 -5.17 2.28
CA GLY A 19 -6.99 -5.20 3.74
C GLY A 19 -7.89 -4.14 4.37
N ILE A 20 -7.87 -2.91 3.86
CA ILE A 20 -8.77 -1.85 4.33
C ILE A 20 -10.22 -2.22 4.05
N GLY A 21 -10.50 -2.83 2.91
CA GLY A 21 -11.85 -3.31 2.58
C GLY A 21 -12.35 -4.35 3.58
N VAL A 22 -11.48 -5.26 4.01
CA VAL A 22 -11.81 -6.24 5.06
C VAL A 22 -12.11 -5.54 6.38
N LEU A 23 -11.31 -4.54 6.76
CA LEU A 23 -11.56 -3.74 7.96
C LEU A 23 -12.92 -3.05 7.89
N TRP A 24 -13.24 -2.48 6.74
CA TRP A 24 -14.53 -1.81 6.52
C TRP A 24 -15.68 -2.79 6.64
N ALA A 25 -15.58 -3.96 5.99
CA ALA A 25 -16.59 -5.00 6.06
C ALA A 25 -16.75 -5.56 7.47
N ALA A 26 -15.68 -5.57 8.26
CA ALA A 26 -15.70 -6.03 9.64
C ALA A 26 -16.27 -4.99 10.63
N GLY A 27 -16.67 -3.82 10.15
CA GLY A 27 -17.32 -2.80 10.96
C GLY A 27 -16.41 -1.73 11.53
N VAL A 28 -15.15 -1.66 11.11
CA VAL A 28 -14.26 -0.58 11.54
C VAL A 28 -14.78 0.74 10.97
N GLU A 29 -14.94 1.73 11.82
CA GLU A 29 -15.42 3.04 11.41
C GLU A 29 -14.30 3.87 10.82
N PHE A 30 -14.64 4.60 9.76
CA PHE A 30 -13.74 5.54 9.09
C PHE A 30 -14.38 6.93 9.12
N PRO A 31 -13.55 8.00 9.06
CA PRO A 31 -14.07 9.37 9.17
C PRO A 31 -15.05 9.78 8.07
N VAL A 32 -15.03 9.06 6.93
CA VAL A 32 -15.95 9.30 5.82
C VAL A 32 -16.61 7.97 5.42
N ALA A 33 -17.70 8.06 4.64
CA ALA A 33 -18.48 6.88 4.26
C ALA A 33 -17.65 5.86 3.49
N ILE A 34 -16.72 6.31 2.64
CA ILE A 34 -15.80 5.44 1.91
C ILE A 34 -14.41 5.63 2.52
N PRO A 35 -13.73 4.54 2.93
CA PRO A 35 -12.39 4.67 3.51
C PRO A 35 -11.43 5.37 2.55
N PRO A 36 -10.85 6.51 2.94
CA PRO A 36 -9.95 7.24 2.03
C PRO A 36 -8.71 6.44 1.67
N GLY A 37 -8.27 5.53 2.55
CA GLY A 37 -7.13 4.68 2.27
C GLY A 37 -7.31 3.78 1.05
N ILE A 38 -8.52 3.23 0.85
CA ILE A 38 -8.82 2.42 -0.33
C ILE A 38 -8.66 3.25 -1.60
N VAL A 39 -9.23 4.45 -1.60
CA VAL A 39 -9.18 5.35 -2.76
C VAL A 39 -7.73 5.72 -3.08
N ILE A 40 -6.97 6.10 -2.06
CA ILE A 40 -5.57 6.51 -2.21
C ILE A 40 -4.73 5.35 -2.76
N LEU A 41 -4.86 4.16 -2.18
CA LEU A 41 -4.06 3.01 -2.60
C LEU A 41 -4.42 2.55 -4.01
N LEU A 42 -5.71 2.52 -4.36
CA LEU A 42 -6.12 2.13 -5.71
C LEU A 42 -5.72 3.18 -6.74
N ALA A 43 -5.84 4.46 -6.41
CA ALA A 43 -5.38 5.54 -7.29
C ALA A 43 -3.86 5.44 -7.50
N GLY A 44 -3.11 5.16 -6.44
CA GLY A 44 -1.67 4.95 -6.54
C GLY A 44 -1.32 3.74 -7.40
N ALA A 45 -2.06 2.64 -7.24
CA ALA A 45 -1.85 1.44 -8.05
C ALA A 45 -2.07 1.73 -9.55
N LEU A 46 -3.12 2.48 -9.87
CA LEU A 46 -3.37 2.89 -11.26
C LEU A 46 -2.26 3.78 -11.78
N LEU A 47 -1.85 4.76 -10.98
CA LEU A 47 -0.76 5.65 -11.38
C LEU A 47 0.51 4.85 -11.70
N VAL A 48 0.94 3.99 -10.79
CA VAL A 48 2.15 3.21 -10.97
C VAL A 48 2.02 2.26 -12.17
N GLY A 49 0.87 1.63 -12.32
CA GLY A 49 0.63 0.67 -13.39
C GLY A 49 0.56 1.29 -14.77
N LEU A 50 -0.01 2.51 -14.88
CA LEU A 50 -0.24 3.17 -16.16
C LEU A 50 0.91 4.06 -16.59
N THR A 51 1.88 4.36 -15.74
CA THR A 51 2.98 5.28 -16.04
C THR A 51 4.31 4.57 -16.12
N ARG A 52 4.38 3.54 -16.94
CA ARG A 52 5.59 2.71 -17.07
C ARG A 52 6.82 3.48 -17.52
N CYS A 53 6.63 4.56 -18.25
CA CYS A 53 7.74 5.39 -18.73
C CYS A 53 8.27 6.35 -17.66
N TRP A 54 7.59 6.48 -16.53
CA TRP A 54 8.00 7.39 -15.46
C TRP A 54 8.78 6.62 -14.40
N TRP A 55 10.09 6.84 -14.36
CA TRP A 55 10.97 6.11 -13.45
C TRP A 55 10.63 6.35 -11.98
N TRP A 56 10.08 7.52 -11.67
CA TRP A 56 9.78 7.92 -10.29
C TRP A 56 8.39 7.43 -9.80
N SER A 57 7.53 6.97 -10.70
CA SER A 57 6.16 6.64 -10.30
C SER A 57 6.08 5.49 -9.26
N PRO A 58 6.94 4.44 -9.30
CA PRO A 58 6.92 3.45 -8.22
C PRO A 58 7.26 4.05 -6.85
N GLY A 59 8.00 5.17 -6.83
CA GLY A 59 8.28 5.91 -5.60
C GLY A 59 7.02 6.48 -4.96
N VAL A 60 6.02 6.84 -5.76
CA VAL A 60 4.72 7.25 -5.23
C VAL A 60 4.07 6.09 -4.47
N GLY A 61 4.17 4.86 -5.02
CA GLY A 61 3.68 3.67 -4.33
C GLY A 61 4.39 3.45 -3.00
N ALA A 62 5.71 3.62 -2.97
CA ALA A 62 6.49 3.51 -1.73
C ALA A 62 6.08 4.58 -0.72
N PHE A 63 5.87 5.82 -1.17
CA PHE A 63 5.42 6.90 -0.31
C PHE A 63 4.06 6.59 0.30
N LEU A 64 3.11 6.10 -0.49
CA LEU A 64 1.79 5.74 0.00
C LEU A 64 1.87 4.59 1.01
N GLY A 65 2.76 3.62 0.77
CA GLY A 65 3.01 2.54 1.71
C GLY A 65 3.49 3.05 3.05
N VAL A 66 4.45 3.98 3.05
CA VAL A 66 4.94 4.62 4.29
C VAL A 66 3.82 5.39 4.96
N PHE A 67 3.08 6.18 4.19
CA PHE A 67 2.00 7.01 4.72
C PHE A 67 0.95 6.16 5.45
N VAL A 68 0.53 5.07 4.84
CA VAL A 68 -0.48 4.19 5.44
C VAL A 68 0.10 3.45 6.65
N ALA A 69 1.34 2.94 6.56
CA ALA A 69 1.97 2.23 7.66
C ALA A 69 2.19 3.13 8.89
N VAL A 70 2.66 4.37 8.66
CA VAL A 70 2.84 5.33 9.76
C VAL A 70 1.48 5.72 10.35
N GLY A 71 0.49 5.97 9.50
CA GLY A 71 -0.86 6.26 9.96
C GLY A 71 -1.42 5.17 10.85
N TRP A 72 -1.18 3.90 10.48
CA TRP A 72 -1.56 2.78 11.33
C TRP A 72 -0.79 2.80 12.66
N ALA A 73 0.52 3.00 12.62
CA ALA A 73 1.37 2.90 13.81
C ALA A 73 1.04 3.97 14.86
N ILE A 74 0.63 5.16 14.42
CA ILE A 74 0.26 6.26 15.33
C ILE A 74 -1.22 6.28 15.67
N SER A 75 -2.03 5.44 15.02
CA SER A 75 -3.46 5.37 15.29
C SER A 75 -3.71 4.81 16.70
N PRO A 76 -4.66 5.38 17.45
CA PRO A 76 -5.00 4.85 18.78
C PRO A 76 -5.46 3.40 18.78
N THR A 77 -6.04 2.92 17.67
CA THR A 77 -6.61 1.59 17.57
C THR A 77 -5.80 0.64 16.68
N GLY A 78 -4.77 1.13 16.00
CA GLY A 78 -4.04 0.34 15.00
C GLY A 78 -3.42 -0.93 15.58
N TRP A 79 -2.70 -0.81 16.68
CA TRP A 79 -2.07 -1.96 17.34
C TRP A 79 -3.11 -2.91 17.92
N GLY A 80 -4.19 -2.37 18.48
CA GLY A 80 -5.29 -3.18 18.99
C GLY A 80 -5.98 -3.98 17.88
N ASN A 81 -6.16 -3.37 16.71
CA ASN A 81 -6.73 -4.06 15.57
C ASN A 81 -5.86 -5.25 15.16
N LEU A 82 -4.56 -5.04 15.07
CA LEU A 82 -3.63 -6.10 14.66
C LEU A 82 -3.55 -7.23 15.69
N THR A 83 -3.62 -6.90 16.98
CA THR A 83 -3.50 -7.88 18.06
C THR A 83 -4.81 -8.57 18.41
N GLY A 84 -5.89 -8.28 17.70
CA GLY A 84 -7.16 -9.00 17.84
C GLY A 84 -8.13 -8.41 18.84
N ARG A 85 -7.89 -7.20 19.39
CA ARG A 85 -8.82 -6.57 20.36
C ARG A 85 -10.20 -6.31 19.76
N ALA A 86 -10.27 -6.05 18.46
CA ALA A 86 -11.52 -5.78 17.76
C ALA A 86 -12.06 -7.03 17.04
N GLY A 87 -11.46 -8.20 17.27
CA GLY A 87 -11.87 -9.46 16.68
C GLY A 87 -10.93 -9.97 15.60
N GLY A 88 -11.08 -11.25 15.24
CA GLY A 88 -10.20 -11.93 14.29
C GLY A 88 -10.29 -11.37 12.88
N ALA A 89 -11.50 -10.98 12.43
CA ALA A 89 -11.66 -10.41 11.08
C ALA A 89 -10.94 -9.10 10.94
N VAL A 90 -10.98 -8.24 11.96
CA VAL A 90 -10.25 -6.96 11.98
C VAL A 90 -8.75 -7.21 12.01
N ALA A 91 -8.28 -8.17 12.82
CA ALA A 91 -6.87 -8.52 12.87
C ALA A 91 -6.37 -9.00 11.51
N LEU A 92 -7.14 -9.83 10.83
CA LEU A 92 -6.81 -10.33 9.50
C LEU A 92 -6.72 -9.19 8.49
N GLY A 93 -7.72 -8.32 8.45
CA GLY A 93 -7.75 -7.17 7.54
C GLY A 93 -6.56 -6.25 7.78
N GLN A 94 -6.23 -5.99 9.03
CA GLN A 94 -5.08 -5.15 9.39
C GLN A 94 -3.76 -5.79 8.95
N ALA A 95 -3.62 -7.10 9.12
CA ALA A 95 -2.43 -7.81 8.68
C ALA A 95 -2.29 -7.75 7.15
N ILE A 96 -3.37 -7.98 6.42
CA ILE A 96 -3.38 -7.89 4.95
C ILE A 96 -2.97 -6.49 4.50
N GLN A 97 -3.54 -5.45 5.11
CA GLN A 97 -3.21 -4.07 4.81
C GLN A 97 -1.71 -3.80 4.99
N LEU A 98 -1.17 -4.20 6.14
CA LEU A 98 0.25 -3.95 6.45
C LEU A 98 1.17 -4.71 5.51
N ILE A 99 0.88 -5.98 5.23
CA ILE A 99 1.67 -6.76 4.29
C ILE A 99 1.68 -6.08 2.92
N GLY A 100 0.51 -5.62 2.46
CA GLY A 100 0.40 -4.96 1.17
C GLY A 100 1.19 -3.67 1.10
N VAL A 101 1.03 -2.77 2.09
CA VAL A 101 1.69 -1.47 2.05
C VAL A 101 3.19 -1.58 2.29
N LEU A 102 3.64 -2.52 3.12
CA LEU A 102 5.08 -2.75 3.31
C LEU A 102 5.71 -3.35 2.05
N THR A 103 4.99 -4.24 1.36
CA THR A 103 5.41 -4.76 0.06
C THR A 103 5.55 -3.63 -0.95
N ALA A 104 4.57 -2.73 -1.01
CA ALA A 104 4.60 -1.57 -1.90
C ALA A 104 5.78 -0.65 -1.58
N LEU A 105 6.09 -0.47 -0.29
CA LEU A 105 7.23 0.34 0.13
C LEU A 105 8.54 -0.24 -0.39
N VAL A 106 8.80 -1.50 -0.12
CA VAL A 106 10.06 -2.15 -0.51
C VAL A 106 10.17 -2.24 -2.03
N ALA A 107 9.11 -2.73 -2.68
CA ALA A 107 9.11 -2.90 -4.14
C ALA A 107 9.14 -1.55 -4.86
N GLY A 108 8.45 -0.53 -4.31
CA GLY A 108 8.42 0.80 -4.90
C GLY A 108 9.79 1.48 -4.86
N VAL A 109 10.49 1.38 -3.75
CA VAL A 109 11.87 1.89 -3.64
C VAL A 109 12.79 1.15 -4.61
N THR A 110 12.69 -0.18 -4.63
CA THR A 110 13.51 -1.01 -5.52
C THR A 110 13.27 -0.66 -6.98
N ALA A 111 12.01 -0.55 -7.39
CA ALA A 111 11.66 -0.22 -8.77
C ALA A 111 12.16 1.16 -9.16
N THR A 112 12.00 2.15 -8.27
CA THR A 112 12.44 3.51 -8.53
C THR A 112 13.96 3.56 -8.71
N VAL A 113 14.71 2.92 -7.82
CA VAL A 113 16.17 2.90 -7.89
C VAL A 113 16.64 2.20 -9.16
N ARG A 114 16.07 1.04 -9.48
CA ARG A 114 16.44 0.29 -10.69
C ARG A 114 16.15 1.07 -11.97
N GLN A 115 14.98 1.69 -12.04
CA GLN A 115 14.59 2.43 -13.23
C GLN A 115 15.40 3.70 -13.38
N ARG A 116 15.73 4.37 -12.28
CA ARG A 116 16.59 5.53 -12.34
C ARG A 116 17.99 5.14 -12.83
N ARG A 117 18.55 4.04 -12.34
CA ARG A 117 19.85 3.55 -12.77
C ARG A 117 19.85 3.22 -14.26
N ALA A 118 18.81 2.54 -14.74
CA ALA A 118 18.69 2.22 -16.15
C ALA A 118 18.59 3.48 -17.01
N ARG A 119 17.86 4.48 -16.56
CA ARG A 119 17.70 5.75 -17.27
C ARG A 119 19.02 6.52 -17.33
N VAL A 120 19.76 6.56 -16.22
CA VAL A 120 21.04 7.26 -16.16
C VAL A 120 22.09 6.53 -16.99
N ALA A 121 22.07 5.20 -17.02
CA ALA A 121 23.00 4.39 -17.79
C ALA A 121 22.71 4.42 -19.30
N ALA A 122 21.49 4.73 -19.71
CA ALA A 122 21.16 4.86 -21.12
C ALA A 122 21.66 6.19 -21.70
#